data_992bec876cae20471034a4dc45a16d3b
#
_entry.id   992bec876cae20471034a4dc45a16d3b
#
_cell.length_a   1.000
_cell.length_b   1.000
_cell.length_c   1.000
_cell.angle_alpha   90.00
_cell.angle_beta   90.00
_cell.angle_gamma   90.00
#
_symmetry.space_group_name_H-M   'P 1'
#
loop_
_entity.id
_entity.type
_entity.pdbx_description
1 polymer ?
#
loop_
_entity_poly.entity_id
_entity_poly.type
_entity_poly.pdbx_seq_one_letter_code
_entity_poly.pdbx_strand_id
1 'polypeptide(L)'
;FDSALNHAGVANFNLIRLSSVIPPKSKIIYTNPPIKKIEGNWGDKLFVVMAEQRVDTPNTEAWAGIGWVQDKNTGKGLFVEHEGNSEKKVRSDITQSLEALMATRNVNFGEIQMKVVGRSCKHEPVCALVVAVYQSQSWEKSISENLN
;
A
#
# COMPACT_ATOMS: atom_id res chain seq x y z
N PHE A 1 -7.30 -9.59 -9.84
CA PHE A 1 -6.94 -9.10 -8.50
C PHE A 1 -6.08 -10.10 -7.73
N ASP A 2 -6.53 -11.34 -7.61
CA ASP A 2 -5.77 -12.39 -6.91
C ASP A 2 -4.37 -12.60 -7.49
N SER A 3 -4.25 -12.61 -8.81
CA SER A 3 -2.94 -12.65 -9.49
C SER A 3 -2.03 -11.47 -9.12
N ALA A 4 -2.59 -10.27 -8.96
CA ALA A 4 -1.82 -9.10 -8.53
C ALA A 4 -1.36 -9.23 -7.08
N LEU A 5 -2.21 -9.74 -6.19
CA LEU A 5 -1.83 -10.04 -4.79
C LEU A 5 -0.72 -11.10 -4.71
N ASN A 6 -0.85 -12.13 -5.55
CA ASN A 6 0.17 -13.19 -5.62
C ASN A 6 1.51 -12.65 -6.11
N HIS A 7 1.50 -11.83 -7.15
CA HIS A 7 2.70 -11.17 -7.68
C HIS A 7 3.35 -10.23 -6.66
N ALA A 8 2.54 -9.55 -5.85
CA ALA A 8 3.01 -8.71 -4.75
C ALA A 8 3.47 -9.50 -3.51
N GLY A 9 3.28 -10.82 -3.49
CA GLY A 9 3.70 -11.68 -2.38
C GLY A 9 2.80 -11.63 -1.15
N VAL A 10 1.56 -11.16 -1.28
CA VAL A 10 0.62 -10.95 -0.15
C VAL A 10 -0.66 -11.80 -0.24
N ALA A 11 -0.78 -12.65 -1.27
CA ALA A 11 -2.01 -13.40 -1.54
C ALA A 11 -2.43 -14.36 -0.42
N ASN A 12 -1.47 -14.87 0.34
CA ASN A 12 -1.73 -15.90 1.37
C ASN A 12 -1.93 -15.32 2.77
N PHE A 13 -2.10 -14.02 2.88
CA PHE A 13 -2.39 -13.32 4.12
C PHE A 13 -3.83 -12.81 4.19
N ASN A 14 -4.33 -12.62 5.40
CA ASN A 14 -5.53 -11.83 5.64
C ASN A 14 -5.13 -10.35 5.73
N LEU A 15 -5.48 -9.57 4.71
CA LEU A 15 -5.11 -8.16 4.64
C LEU A 15 -6.02 -7.31 5.51
N ILE A 16 -5.41 -6.52 6.39
CA ILE A 16 -6.11 -5.56 7.25
C ILE A 16 -5.66 -4.16 6.85
N ARG A 17 -6.57 -3.38 6.29
CA ARG A 17 -6.29 -2.02 5.86
C ARG A 17 -6.25 -1.06 7.04
N LEU A 18 -5.19 -0.26 7.08
CA LEU A 18 -4.98 0.77 8.09
C LEU A 18 -5.36 2.16 7.55
N SER A 19 -5.49 3.11 8.44
CA SER A 19 -5.86 4.49 8.12
C SER A 19 -4.68 5.38 7.73
N SER A 20 -3.61 4.80 7.21
CA SER A 20 -2.55 5.49 6.46
C SER A 20 -1.64 6.40 7.29
N VAL A 21 -1.50 6.16 8.59
CA VAL A 21 -0.55 6.87 9.45
C VAL A 21 0.73 6.06 9.62
N ILE A 22 1.87 6.71 9.38
CA ILE A 22 3.19 6.09 9.51
C ILE A 22 3.71 6.36 10.92
N PRO A 23 3.96 5.32 11.75
CA PRO A 23 4.47 5.52 13.11
C PRO A 23 5.90 6.07 13.13
N PRO A 24 6.32 6.69 14.24
CA PRO A 24 7.70 7.12 14.42
C PRO A 24 8.71 5.98 14.24
N LYS A 25 9.93 6.31 13.87
CA LYS A 25 11.05 5.38 13.62
C LYS A 25 10.80 4.41 12.45
N SER A 26 9.85 4.74 11.57
CA SER A 26 9.59 3.96 10.37
C SER A 26 10.58 4.29 9.27
N LYS A 27 11.01 3.27 8.56
CA LYS A 27 11.79 3.39 7.33
C LYS A 27 11.04 2.69 6.20
N ILE A 28 10.76 3.44 5.14
CA ILE A 28 10.08 2.90 3.97
C ILE A 28 11.12 2.36 3.00
N ILE A 29 10.99 1.08 2.69
CA ILE A 29 11.80 0.40 1.68
C ILE A 29 10.83 -0.08 0.60
N TYR A 30 11.08 0.26 -0.65
CA TYR A 30 10.25 -0.23 -1.74
C TYR A 30 11.07 -1.06 -2.73
N THR A 31 10.45 -2.08 -3.26
CA THR A 31 11.04 -2.96 -4.25
C THR A 31 10.06 -3.24 -5.38
N ASN A 32 10.56 -3.58 -6.54
CA ASN A 32 9.74 -4.18 -7.59
C ASN A 32 9.70 -5.70 -7.39
N PRO A 33 8.64 -6.38 -7.83
CA PRO A 33 8.62 -7.85 -7.84
C PRO A 33 9.79 -8.44 -8.65
N PRO A 34 10.33 -9.60 -8.25
CA PRO A 34 9.96 -10.41 -7.10
C PRO A 34 10.46 -9.80 -5.78
N ILE A 35 9.58 -9.77 -4.82
CA ILE A 35 9.85 -9.20 -3.50
C ILE A 35 10.50 -10.26 -2.61
N LYS A 36 11.35 -9.83 -1.69
CA LYS A 36 11.79 -10.70 -0.61
C LYS A 36 10.58 -11.23 0.14
N LYS A 37 10.63 -12.49 0.52
CA LYS A 37 9.54 -13.14 1.25
C LYS A 37 9.12 -12.29 2.45
N ILE A 38 7.84 -11.94 2.50
CA ILE A 38 7.25 -11.32 3.69
C ILE A 38 7.17 -12.39 4.79
N GLU A 39 7.65 -12.05 5.97
CA GLU A 39 7.58 -12.96 7.10
C GLU A 39 6.14 -13.22 7.52
N GLY A 40 5.82 -14.46 7.81
CA GLY A 40 4.50 -14.89 8.23
C GLY A 40 4.09 -16.20 7.59
N ASN A 41 2.98 -16.76 8.06
CA ASN A 41 2.44 -18.02 7.62
C ASN A 41 1.13 -17.83 6.87
N TRP A 42 0.70 -18.87 6.20
CA TRP A 42 -0.60 -18.91 5.54
C TRP A 42 -1.73 -18.51 6.48
N GLY A 43 -2.51 -17.51 6.10
CA GLY A 43 -3.65 -17.02 6.86
C GLY A 43 -3.34 -16.02 7.97
N ASP A 44 -2.07 -15.69 8.20
CA ASP A 44 -1.72 -14.65 9.17
C ASP A 44 -2.30 -13.29 8.77
N LYS A 45 -2.46 -12.41 9.74
CA LYS A 45 -2.85 -11.02 9.52
C LYS A 45 -1.69 -10.25 8.91
N LEU A 46 -1.97 -9.43 7.91
CA LEU A 46 -1.00 -8.50 7.33
C LEU A 46 -1.58 -7.10 7.34
N PHE A 47 -0.99 -6.22 8.12
CA PHE A 47 -1.43 -4.83 8.24
C PHE A 47 -0.85 -4.02 7.10
N VAL A 48 -1.73 -3.43 6.28
CA VAL A 48 -1.35 -2.80 5.02
C VAL A 48 -2.08 -1.47 4.80
N VAL A 49 -1.47 -0.65 3.95
CA VAL A 49 -2.10 0.40 3.18
C VAL A 49 -2.03 -0.04 1.72
N MET A 50 -3.11 0.11 0.96
CA MET A 50 -3.19 -0.47 -0.37
C MET A 50 -4.00 0.40 -1.32
N ALA A 51 -3.48 0.60 -2.53
CA ALA A 51 -4.19 1.17 -3.66
C ALA A 51 -4.35 0.11 -4.75
N GLU A 52 -5.55 0.01 -5.33
CA GLU A 52 -5.81 -0.92 -6.42
C GLU A 52 -6.81 -0.33 -7.42
N GLN A 53 -6.60 -0.63 -8.70
CA GLN A 53 -7.54 -0.33 -9.78
C GLN A 53 -7.68 -1.54 -10.67
N ARG A 54 -8.91 -1.90 -10.96
CA ARG A 54 -9.27 -3.02 -11.86
C ARG A 54 -10.00 -2.46 -13.06
N VAL A 55 -9.62 -2.89 -14.25
CA VAL A 55 -10.33 -2.57 -15.50
C VAL A 55 -10.47 -3.83 -16.35
N ASP A 56 -11.58 -3.95 -17.03
CA ASP A 56 -11.94 -5.06 -17.93
C ASP A 56 -12.30 -4.59 -19.34
N THR A 57 -12.37 -3.28 -19.56
CA THR A 57 -12.73 -2.69 -20.84
C THR A 57 -11.47 -2.52 -21.71
N PRO A 58 -11.43 -3.07 -22.93
CA PRO A 58 -10.31 -2.88 -23.84
C PRO A 58 -9.97 -1.40 -24.09
N ASN A 59 -8.68 -1.11 -24.25
CA ASN A 59 -8.13 0.21 -24.47
C ASN A 59 -8.32 1.20 -23.29
N THR A 60 -8.53 0.66 -22.08
CA THR A 60 -8.48 1.42 -20.84
C THR A 60 -7.24 1.07 -20.04
N GLU A 61 -6.88 1.90 -19.09
CA GLU A 61 -5.72 1.69 -18.23
C GLU A 61 -6.14 1.61 -16.76
N ALA A 62 -5.48 0.74 -16.02
CA ALA A 62 -5.56 0.71 -14.56
C ALA A 62 -4.30 1.33 -13.98
N TRP A 63 -4.45 2.31 -13.10
CA TRP A 63 -3.36 2.97 -12.38
C TRP A 63 -3.66 3.00 -10.89
N ALA A 64 -2.65 2.69 -10.10
CA ALA A 64 -2.72 2.74 -8.64
C ALA A 64 -1.43 3.33 -8.07
N GLY A 65 -1.53 4.08 -7.00
CA GLY A 65 -0.38 4.69 -6.37
C GLY A 65 -0.54 4.90 -4.88
N ILE A 66 0.58 4.85 -4.17
CA ILE A 66 0.72 5.27 -2.80
C ILE A 66 1.75 6.39 -2.76
N GLY A 67 1.39 7.51 -2.15
CA GLY A 67 2.30 8.60 -1.84
C GLY A 67 2.55 8.70 -0.34
N TRP A 68 3.68 9.28 0.04
CA TRP A 68 4.00 9.46 1.45
C TRP A 68 4.88 10.67 1.71
N VAL A 69 4.78 11.14 2.94
CA VAL A 69 5.67 12.12 3.53
C VAL A 69 6.08 11.66 4.92
N GLN A 70 7.30 11.95 5.32
CA GLN A 70 7.82 11.62 6.66
C GLN A 70 8.51 12.83 7.27
N ASP A 71 8.36 13.00 8.58
CA ASP A 71 9.20 13.89 9.38
C ASP A 71 10.65 13.40 9.30
N LYS A 72 11.56 14.30 8.94
CA LYS A 72 12.98 13.96 8.74
C LYS A 72 13.70 13.51 10.01
N ASN A 73 13.20 13.92 11.17
CA ASN A 73 13.84 13.62 12.45
C ASN A 73 13.26 12.39 13.13
N THR A 74 11.93 12.21 13.05
CA THR A 74 11.23 11.17 13.80
C THR A 74 10.83 9.96 12.94
N GLY A 75 10.74 10.13 11.63
CA GLY A 75 10.26 9.07 10.72
C GLY A 75 8.75 8.91 10.70
N LYS A 76 7.99 9.58 11.57
CA LYS A 76 6.53 9.57 11.53
C LYS A 76 6.02 10.23 10.25
N GLY A 77 4.87 9.83 9.75
CA GLY A 77 4.38 10.38 8.50
C GLY A 77 2.97 9.96 8.13
N LEU A 78 2.68 10.14 6.86
CA LEU A 78 1.37 9.86 6.28
C LEU A 78 1.54 9.15 4.93
N PHE A 79 0.66 8.21 4.68
CA PHE A 79 0.40 7.70 3.34
C PHE A 79 -0.89 8.31 2.78
N VAL A 80 -0.99 8.33 1.46
CA VAL A 80 -2.26 8.47 0.73
C VAL A 80 -2.30 7.43 -0.38
N GLU A 81 -3.50 6.94 -0.68
CA GLU A 81 -3.75 5.96 -1.72
C GLU A 81 -4.68 6.56 -2.76
N HIS A 82 -4.32 6.41 -4.02
CA HIS A 82 -5.17 6.83 -5.14
C HIS A 82 -5.12 5.80 -6.26
N GLU A 83 -6.22 5.72 -6.98
CA GLU A 83 -6.41 4.87 -8.15
C GLU A 83 -7.16 5.63 -9.25
N GLY A 84 -7.04 5.15 -10.47
CA GLY A 84 -7.70 5.77 -11.61
C GLY A 84 -7.29 5.14 -12.94
N ASN A 85 -7.69 5.80 -14.01
CA ASN A 85 -7.46 5.36 -15.38
C ASN A 85 -6.35 6.14 -16.09
N SER A 86 -5.62 6.98 -15.36
CA SER A 86 -4.54 7.82 -15.90
C SER A 86 -3.44 7.99 -14.87
N GLU A 87 -2.20 7.78 -15.27
CA GLU A 87 -1.02 8.02 -14.43
C GLU A 87 -0.95 9.46 -13.94
N LYS A 88 -1.15 10.41 -14.86
CA LYS A 88 -1.11 11.83 -14.55
C LYS A 88 -2.12 12.21 -13.47
N LYS A 89 -3.34 11.68 -13.56
CA LYS A 89 -4.38 11.93 -12.56
C LYS A 89 -4.02 11.33 -11.21
N VAL A 90 -3.56 10.10 -11.15
CA VAL A 90 -3.17 9.45 -9.89
C VAL A 90 -2.03 10.21 -9.21
N ARG A 91 -1.00 10.60 -9.95
CA ARG A 91 0.11 11.41 -9.41
C ARG A 91 -0.35 12.76 -8.89
N SER A 92 -1.23 13.44 -9.63
CA SER A 92 -1.81 14.73 -9.23
C SER A 92 -2.66 14.59 -7.96
N ASP A 93 -3.51 13.58 -7.90
CA ASP A 93 -4.38 13.32 -6.74
C ASP A 93 -3.56 13.01 -5.48
N ILE A 94 -2.48 12.24 -5.60
CA ILE A 94 -1.55 11.96 -4.50
C ILE A 94 -0.94 13.26 -3.98
N THR A 95 -0.41 14.10 -4.86
CA THR A 95 0.23 15.36 -4.48
C THR A 95 -0.76 16.29 -3.77
N GLN A 96 -1.95 16.47 -4.34
CA GLN A 96 -2.99 17.32 -3.74
C GLN A 96 -3.44 16.82 -2.37
N SER A 97 -3.66 15.51 -2.24
CA SER A 97 -4.06 14.91 -0.96
C SER A 97 -3.01 15.08 0.12
N LEU A 98 -1.73 14.82 -0.20
CA LEU A 98 -0.64 15.00 0.76
C LEU A 98 -0.46 16.47 1.15
N GLU A 99 -0.51 17.40 0.20
CA GLU A 99 -0.42 18.83 0.49
C GLU A 99 -1.54 19.29 1.42
N ALA A 100 -2.77 18.83 1.19
CA ALA A 100 -3.91 19.15 2.05
C ALA A 100 -3.74 18.58 3.47
N LEU A 101 -3.27 17.34 3.59
CA LEU A 101 -3.04 16.70 4.89
C LEU A 101 -1.87 17.34 5.65
N MET A 102 -0.80 17.72 4.96
CA MET A 102 0.34 18.40 5.55
C MET A 102 -0.05 19.78 6.10
N ALA A 103 -0.91 20.49 5.41
CA ALA A 103 -1.36 21.83 5.81
C ALA A 103 -2.13 21.84 7.14
N THR A 104 -2.71 20.72 7.55
CA THR A 104 -3.49 20.59 8.80
C THR A 104 -2.67 20.08 9.99
N ARG A 105 -1.38 19.81 9.78
CA ARG A 105 -0.52 19.21 10.81
C ARG A 105 0.73 20.07 11.04
N ASN A 106 1.05 20.28 12.30
CA ASN A 106 2.26 21.02 12.67
C ASN A 106 3.46 20.06 12.76
N VAL A 107 3.91 19.57 11.60
CA VAL A 107 5.02 18.63 11.46
C VAL A 107 5.93 19.10 10.34
N ASN A 108 7.23 19.01 10.52
CA ASN A 108 8.22 19.33 9.49
C ASN A 108 8.42 18.14 8.55
N PHE A 109 7.49 17.94 7.66
CA PHE A 109 7.56 16.88 6.66
C PHE A 109 8.66 17.14 5.62
N GLY A 110 9.28 16.06 5.16
CA GLY A 110 10.18 16.06 4.01
C GLY A 110 9.43 16.12 2.68
N GLU A 111 10.12 15.74 1.63
CA GLU A 111 9.57 15.73 0.28
C GLU A 111 8.48 14.68 0.10
N ILE A 112 7.53 14.97 -0.79
CA ILE A 112 6.55 14.00 -1.25
C ILE A 112 7.26 12.95 -2.09
N GLN A 113 7.06 11.69 -1.73
CA GLN A 113 7.49 10.54 -2.47
C GLN A 113 6.27 9.70 -2.87
N MET A 114 6.39 8.95 -3.95
CA MET A 114 5.29 8.08 -4.38
C MET A 114 5.78 6.89 -5.19
N LYS A 115 5.01 5.81 -5.15
CA LYS A 115 5.10 4.67 -6.04
C LYS A 115 3.80 4.55 -6.80
N VAL A 116 3.87 4.63 -8.10
CA VAL A 116 2.71 4.54 -9.00
C VAL A 116 2.97 3.42 -10.01
N VAL A 117 1.99 2.58 -10.21
CA VAL A 117 2.03 1.50 -11.20
C VAL A 117 0.81 1.54 -12.08
N GLY A 118 0.95 1.08 -13.32
CA GLY A 118 -0.17 1.03 -14.24
C GLY A 118 -0.04 -0.09 -15.26
N ARG A 119 -1.18 -0.43 -15.84
CA ARG A 119 -1.27 -1.45 -16.89
C ARG A 119 -2.45 -1.16 -17.82
N SER A 120 -2.20 -1.34 -19.10
CA SER A 120 -3.25 -1.25 -20.13
C SER A 120 -4.02 -2.55 -20.23
N CYS A 121 -5.34 -2.46 -20.31
CA CYS A 121 -6.21 -3.57 -20.64
C CYS A 121 -6.29 -3.70 -22.17
N LYS A 122 -5.91 -4.85 -22.70
CA LYS A 122 -6.01 -5.17 -24.14
C LYS A 122 -7.11 -6.20 -24.39
N HIS A 123 -6.93 -7.40 -23.90
CA HIS A 123 -7.85 -8.53 -24.12
C HIS A 123 -8.35 -9.16 -22.83
N GLU A 124 -7.60 -9.04 -21.75
CA GLU A 124 -7.92 -9.62 -20.45
C GLU A 124 -8.00 -8.54 -19.38
N PRO A 125 -8.85 -8.73 -18.36
CA PRO A 125 -8.91 -7.82 -17.21
C PRO A 125 -7.54 -7.65 -16.57
N VAL A 126 -7.22 -6.42 -16.18
CA VAL A 126 -5.97 -6.08 -15.51
C VAL A 126 -6.22 -5.42 -14.16
N CYS A 127 -5.24 -5.58 -13.28
CA CYS A 127 -5.23 -4.93 -11.97
C CYS A 127 -3.88 -4.25 -11.74
N ALA A 128 -3.90 -2.97 -11.41
CA ALA A 128 -2.76 -2.27 -10.85
C ALA A 128 -2.86 -2.28 -9.33
N LEU A 129 -1.78 -2.61 -8.65
CA LEU A 129 -1.74 -2.78 -7.21
C LEU A 129 -0.44 -2.24 -6.62
N VAL A 130 -0.55 -1.41 -5.59
CA VAL A 130 0.56 -0.99 -4.73
C VAL A 130 0.18 -1.27 -3.29
N VAL A 131 1.06 -1.93 -2.55
CA VAL A 131 0.83 -2.31 -1.14
C VAL A 131 2.00 -1.81 -0.30
N ALA A 132 1.69 -1.07 0.76
CA ALA A 132 2.64 -0.76 1.82
C ALA A 132 2.37 -1.69 3.01
N VAL A 133 3.34 -2.53 3.35
CA VAL A 133 3.22 -3.52 4.42
C VAL A 133 3.81 -2.95 5.70
N TYR A 134 3.04 -2.96 6.77
CA TYR A 134 3.49 -2.54 8.10
C TYR A 134 4.11 -3.70 8.87
N GLN A 135 3.34 -4.73 9.09
CA GLN A 135 3.77 -5.95 9.80
C GLN A 135 2.80 -7.10 9.58
N SER A 136 3.26 -8.31 9.82
CA SER A 136 2.43 -9.49 9.95
C SER A 136 2.21 -9.84 11.42
N GLN A 137 1.12 -10.54 11.71
CA GLN A 137 0.80 -11.03 13.04
C GLN A 137 0.08 -12.37 12.95
N SER A 138 0.56 -13.35 13.70
CA SER A 138 -0.11 -14.63 13.85
C SER A 138 -1.40 -14.49 14.68
N TRP A 139 -2.27 -15.47 14.58
CA TRP A 139 -3.47 -15.53 15.42
C TRP A 139 -3.09 -15.87 16.86
N GLU A 140 -3.87 -15.33 17.82
CA GLU A 140 -3.67 -15.62 19.24
C GLU A 140 -3.90 -17.09 19.55
N LYS A 141 -3.19 -17.60 20.56
CA LYS A 141 -3.41 -18.95 21.06
C LYS A 141 -4.81 -19.08 21.66
N SER A 142 -5.38 -20.28 21.58
CA SER A 142 -6.64 -20.57 22.22
C SER A 142 -6.56 -20.47 23.75
N ILE A 143 -7.69 -20.21 24.41
CA ILE A 143 -7.77 -20.14 25.89
C ILE A 143 -7.28 -21.44 26.53
N SER A 144 -7.53 -22.60 25.92
CA SER A 144 -7.06 -23.90 26.42
C SER A 144 -5.54 -24.03 26.45
N GLU A 145 -4.82 -23.35 25.57
CA GLU A 145 -3.36 -23.33 25.57
C GLU A 145 -2.79 -22.40 26.65
N ASN A 146 -3.56 -21.43 27.09
CA ASN A 146 -3.15 -20.49 28.13
C ASN A 146 -3.39 -21.01 29.56
N LEU A 147 -4.08 -22.13 29.72
CA LEU A 147 -4.36 -22.75 31.01
C LEU A 147 -3.35 -23.83 31.40
N ASN A 148 -2.41 -24.13 30.53
CA ASN A 148 -1.32 -25.05 30.75
C ASN A 148 -0.04 -24.29 31.10
#